data_7723943b1824a9376a13fe54e0794380
#
_entry.id   7723943b1824a9376a13fe54e0794380
#
_cell.length_a   1.000
_cell.length_b   1.000
_cell.length_c   1.000
_cell.angle_alpha   90.00
_cell.angle_beta   90.00
_cell.angle_gamma   90.00
#
_symmetry.space_group_name_H-M   'P 1'
#
loop_
_entity.id
_entity.type
_entity.pdbx_description
1 polymer ?
#
loop_
_entity_poly.entity_id
_entity_poly.type
_entity_poly.pdbx_seq_one_letter_code
_entity_poly.pdbx_strand_id
1 'polypeptide(L)'
;MQAGDFEAVAALVRQLQRQPQAFGHAVETVECIETHISWLLLAGDGVYKFKKPLALDFLDFSTVALRRAACLEELRINRRTAPGLYRGLVAVLDQGGALRVLPADEARGDAEPAVHMRRFVQEDLLSHVLEQQRLQPAHIDALARQVAQFHGQAAVAQPGQGRGTPQAVRGPVHDCVQALQQQEEGAQSPWLQQVAPWCETQGSALAPVFEARLHAGRVRECHGDLHLANLVLINGVPQLFDAIEFNPALRWIDCVADSAFLVMDLEARGRADLAWRFLNAWLEHTGDYGGLQVLAYYRVYRALVRARVAGMRSTQAQGPHAPPARRSASATWNWRRARPGCGPPRCGWPMDSRGRGKAHSRRH
;
A
#
# COMPACT_ATOMS: atom_id res chain seq x y z
N MET A 1 -13.24 23.39 3.60
CA MET A 1 -11.84 23.27 4.11
C MET A 1 -11.44 24.64 4.64
N GLN A 2 -11.23 24.79 5.94
CA GLN A 2 -10.70 26.03 6.47
C GLN A 2 -9.19 26.02 6.21
N ALA A 3 -8.71 26.91 5.35
CA ALA A 3 -7.29 27.08 5.02
C ALA A 3 -6.41 27.30 6.27
N GLY A 4 -7.01 27.74 7.38
CA GLY A 4 -6.35 27.96 8.66
C GLY A 4 -5.80 26.70 9.33
N ASP A 5 -6.50 25.56 9.27
CA ASP A 5 -6.06 24.34 9.95
C ASP A 5 -4.84 23.70 9.27
N PHE A 6 -4.79 23.72 7.94
CA PHE A 6 -3.64 23.21 7.20
C PHE A 6 -2.37 24.02 7.51
N GLU A 7 -2.49 25.36 7.47
CA GLU A 7 -1.35 26.25 7.74
C GLU A 7 -0.90 26.17 9.20
N ALA A 8 -1.85 26.01 10.14
CA ALA A 8 -1.52 25.85 11.56
C ALA A 8 -0.70 24.57 11.81
N VAL A 9 -1.11 23.43 11.27
CA VAL A 9 -0.34 22.16 11.44
C VAL A 9 0.97 22.22 10.66
N ALA A 10 1.00 22.82 9.47
CA ALA A 10 2.24 23.01 8.72
C ALA A 10 3.22 23.93 9.49
N ALA A 11 2.74 24.98 10.15
CA ALA A 11 3.54 25.85 11.00
C ALA A 11 4.08 25.08 12.22
N LEU A 12 3.25 24.26 12.87
CA LEU A 12 3.65 23.40 13.98
C LEU A 12 4.77 22.42 13.57
N VAL A 13 4.63 21.78 12.41
CA VAL A 13 5.66 20.86 11.86
C VAL A 13 6.97 21.61 11.59
N ARG A 14 6.90 22.81 10.97
CA ARG A 14 8.10 23.65 10.74
C ARG A 14 8.74 24.12 12.06
N GLN A 15 7.95 24.39 13.10
CA GLN A 15 8.47 24.76 14.41
C GLN A 15 9.14 23.59 15.10
N LEU A 16 8.58 22.36 15.04
CA LEU A 16 9.20 21.14 15.55
C LEU A 16 10.55 20.86 14.90
N GLN A 17 10.70 21.13 13.60
CA GLN A 17 11.99 20.99 12.91
C GLN A 17 13.08 21.89 13.49
N ARG A 18 12.71 23.04 14.05
CA ARG A 18 13.62 24.03 14.68
C ARG A 18 13.83 23.81 16.17
N GLN A 19 13.11 22.86 16.77
CA GLN A 19 13.14 22.54 18.20
C GLN A 19 13.45 21.07 18.47
N PRO A 20 14.70 20.58 18.17
CA PRO A 20 15.07 19.18 18.39
C PRO A 20 14.82 18.71 19.83
N GLN A 21 14.94 19.61 20.81
CA GLN A 21 14.68 19.34 22.24
C GLN A 21 13.21 18.99 22.54
N ALA A 22 12.29 19.27 21.62
CA ALA A 22 10.86 18.96 21.79
C ALA A 22 10.57 17.45 21.90
N PHE A 23 11.45 16.60 21.36
CA PHE A 23 11.24 15.15 21.27
C PHE A 23 11.59 14.36 22.54
N GLY A 24 12.16 15.00 23.56
CA GLY A 24 12.42 14.40 24.85
C GLY A 24 13.54 13.35 24.89
N HIS A 25 14.32 13.22 23.81
CA HIS A 25 15.52 12.39 23.70
C HIS A 25 16.60 13.14 22.91
N ALA A 26 17.81 12.58 22.82
CA ALA A 26 18.91 13.21 22.11
C ALA A 26 18.62 13.27 20.60
N VAL A 27 18.43 14.48 20.09
CA VAL A 27 18.20 14.78 18.66
C VAL A 27 19.07 15.97 18.29
N GLU A 28 19.97 15.79 17.33
CA GLU A 28 20.81 16.88 16.81
C GLU A 28 20.08 17.68 15.73
N THR A 29 19.43 16.97 14.80
CA THR A 29 18.71 17.54 13.68
C THR A 29 17.41 16.82 13.45
N VAL A 30 16.41 17.56 12.92
CA VAL A 30 15.12 17.01 12.53
C VAL A 30 14.96 17.17 11.01
N GLU A 31 14.95 16.06 10.30
CA GLU A 31 14.66 16.02 8.88
C GLU A 31 13.15 15.90 8.64
N CYS A 32 12.63 16.49 7.58
CA CYS A 32 11.22 16.34 7.20
C CYS A 32 11.11 15.69 5.82
N ILE A 33 10.33 14.61 5.76
CA ILE A 33 9.88 14.02 4.50
C ILE A 33 8.41 14.35 4.32
N GLU A 34 8.08 15.00 3.24
CA GLU A 34 6.70 15.33 2.91
C GLU A 34 6.11 14.33 1.92
N THR A 35 4.93 13.81 2.25
CA THR A 35 4.11 12.97 1.38
C THR A 35 2.82 13.69 0.99
N HIS A 36 1.96 13.03 0.18
CA HIS A 36 0.67 13.63 -0.21
C HIS A 36 -0.24 13.94 0.97
N ILE A 37 -0.26 13.05 1.99
CA ILE A 37 -1.22 13.09 3.08
C ILE A 37 -0.58 13.22 4.47
N SER A 38 0.76 13.27 4.54
CA SER A 38 1.47 13.31 5.83
C SER A 38 2.79 14.08 5.75
N TRP A 39 3.26 14.56 6.90
CA TRP A 39 4.64 14.94 7.14
C TRP A 39 5.29 13.93 8.07
N LEU A 40 6.50 13.48 7.73
CA LEU A 40 7.30 12.59 8.56
C LEU A 40 8.51 13.37 9.09
N LEU A 41 8.56 13.60 10.41
CA LEU A 41 9.73 14.17 11.07
C LEU A 41 10.64 13.05 11.55
N LEU A 42 11.87 13.02 11.05
CA LEU A 42 12.89 12.07 11.43
C LEU A 42 13.76 12.75 12.51
N ALA A 43 13.62 12.28 13.75
CA ALA A 43 14.28 12.84 14.92
C ALA A 43 15.01 11.73 15.68
N GLY A 44 16.33 11.69 15.59
CA GLY A 44 17.15 10.62 16.17
C GLY A 44 16.77 9.23 15.63
N ASP A 45 16.40 8.31 16.51
CA ASP A 45 15.94 6.95 16.19
C ASP A 45 14.41 6.86 15.98
N GLY A 46 13.72 7.99 16.09
CA GLY A 46 12.26 8.10 15.92
C GLY A 46 11.84 8.71 14.59
N VAL A 47 10.66 8.32 14.14
CA VAL A 47 9.90 8.97 13.06
C VAL A 47 8.53 9.35 13.61
N TYR A 48 8.13 10.58 13.39
CA TYR A 48 6.87 11.14 13.85
C TYR A 48 6.03 11.52 12.63
N LYS A 49 4.99 10.72 12.35
CA LYS A 49 4.13 10.86 11.18
C LYS A 49 2.89 11.66 11.52
N PHE A 50 2.83 12.89 11.04
CA PHE A 50 1.71 13.81 11.17
C PHE A 50 0.79 13.71 9.95
N LYS A 51 -0.51 13.59 10.16
CA LYS A 51 -1.50 13.63 9.09
C LYS A 51 -1.72 15.08 8.64
N LYS A 52 -1.77 15.31 7.33
CA LYS A 52 -2.13 16.63 6.79
C LYS A 52 -3.63 16.86 6.97
N PRO A 53 -4.08 18.07 7.41
CA PRO A 53 -5.49 18.42 7.48
C PRO A 53 -6.11 18.55 6.09
N LEU A 54 -6.46 17.42 5.49
CA LEU A 54 -7.01 17.31 4.14
C LEU A 54 -8.37 16.61 4.18
N ALA A 55 -9.29 17.04 3.32
CA ALA A 55 -10.53 16.35 3.01
C ALA A 55 -10.53 16.06 1.50
N LEU A 56 -10.42 14.79 1.15
CA LEU A 56 -10.44 14.27 -0.21
C LEU A 56 -11.55 13.22 -0.31
N ASP A 57 -11.97 12.86 -1.50
CA ASP A 57 -13.07 11.90 -1.73
C ASP A 57 -12.88 10.55 -1.02
N PHE A 58 -11.63 10.17 -0.75
CA PHE A 58 -11.26 8.88 -0.17
C PHE A 58 -10.68 8.96 1.25
N LEU A 59 -10.44 10.16 1.80
CA LEU A 59 -9.97 10.38 3.17
C LEU A 59 -10.45 11.72 3.73
N ASP A 60 -10.67 11.76 5.06
CA ASP A 60 -10.95 13.00 5.78
C ASP A 60 -10.07 13.09 7.04
N PHE A 61 -9.14 14.04 7.03
CA PHE A 61 -8.25 14.40 8.13
C PHE A 61 -8.47 15.87 8.56
N SER A 62 -9.61 16.46 8.23
CA SER A 62 -9.91 17.88 8.42
C SER A 62 -9.85 18.32 9.88
N THR A 63 -10.22 17.45 10.83
CA THR A 63 -10.21 17.78 12.27
C THR A 63 -9.14 17.00 13.04
N VAL A 64 -8.70 17.55 14.18
CA VAL A 64 -7.77 16.85 15.11
C VAL A 64 -8.33 15.47 15.53
N ALA A 65 -9.65 15.40 15.79
CA ALA A 65 -10.31 14.16 16.19
C ALA A 65 -10.21 13.07 15.09
N LEU A 66 -10.44 13.45 13.82
CA LEU A 66 -10.30 12.54 12.67
C LEU A 66 -8.84 12.13 12.47
N ARG A 67 -7.89 13.04 12.60
CA ARG A 67 -6.46 12.72 12.53
C ARG A 67 -6.03 11.76 13.65
N ARG A 68 -6.55 11.99 14.88
CA ARG A 68 -6.30 11.08 16.01
C ARG A 68 -6.87 9.70 15.77
N ALA A 69 -8.10 9.60 15.27
CA ALA A 69 -8.73 8.33 14.92
C ALA A 69 -7.93 7.59 13.83
N ALA A 70 -7.47 8.29 12.80
CA ALA A 70 -6.64 7.73 11.74
C ALA A 70 -5.28 7.25 12.27
N CYS A 71 -4.62 8.00 13.17
CA CYS A 71 -3.37 7.57 13.79
C CYS A 71 -3.55 6.31 14.66
N LEU A 72 -4.64 6.21 15.43
CA LEU A 72 -4.96 5.01 16.20
C LEU A 72 -5.23 3.81 15.30
N GLU A 73 -5.96 4.03 14.21
CA GLU A 73 -6.24 2.98 13.24
C GLU A 73 -4.95 2.54 12.51
N GLU A 74 -4.07 3.46 12.15
CA GLU A 74 -2.75 3.14 11.59
C GLU A 74 -1.93 2.25 12.52
N LEU A 75 -1.89 2.58 13.81
CA LEU A 75 -1.23 1.76 14.83
C LEU A 75 -1.87 0.37 14.94
N ARG A 76 -3.21 0.29 14.96
CA ARG A 76 -3.94 -0.97 15.07
C ARG A 76 -3.61 -1.91 13.91
N ILE A 77 -3.69 -1.42 12.68
CA ILE A 77 -3.53 -2.26 11.49
C ILE A 77 -2.06 -2.64 11.25
N ASN A 78 -1.14 -1.71 11.44
CA ASN A 78 0.27 -1.94 11.12
C ASN A 78 1.03 -2.72 12.20
N ARG A 79 0.58 -2.70 13.45
CA ARG A 79 1.14 -3.58 14.49
C ARG A 79 0.88 -5.07 14.25
N ARG A 80 -0.03 -5.43 13.34
CA ARG A 80 -0.25 -6.82 12.92
C ARG A 80 0.94 -7.38 12.12
N THR A 81 1.67 -6.51 11.41
CA THR A 81 2.75 -6.91 10.48
C THR A 81 4.12 -6.37 10.88
N ALA A 82 4.17 -5.21 11.53
CA ALA A 82 5.41 -4.55 11.95
C ALA A 82 5.34 -3.99 13.38
N PRO A 83 5.05 -4.81 14.41
CA PRO A 83 4.89 -4.32 15.78
C PRO A 83 6.15 -3.62 16.32
N GLY A 84 7.33 -4.01 15.86
CA GLY A 84 8.60 -3.39 16.25
C GLY A 84 8.87 -2.02 15.63
N LEU A 85 8.12 -1.64 14.58
CA LEU A 85 8.22 -0.32 13.95
C LEU A 85 7.26 0.71 14.57
N TYR A 86 6.06 0.32 14.98
CA TYR A 86 5.00 1.22 15.45
C TYR A 86 5.01 1.33 16.97
N ARG A 87 5.73 2.31 17.51
CA ARG A 87 5.92 2.54 18.94
C ARG A 87 4.63 2.97 19.65
N GLY A 88 3.94 4.01 19.14
CA GLY A 88 2.73 4.50 19.77
C GLY A 88 2.15 5.76 19.17
N LEU A 89 1.11 6.26 19.82
CA LEU A 89 0.53 7.56 19.55
C LEU A 89 1.20 8.60 20.45
N VAL A 90 1.61 9.70 19.85
CA VAL A 90 2.11 10.88 20.56
C VAL A 90 1.26 12.10 20.20
N ALA A 91 1.40 13.16 20.99
CA ALA A 91 0.76 14.44 20.67
C ALA A 91 1.73 15.59 20.99
N VAL A 92 1.54 16.71 20.33
CA VAL A 92 2.35 17.92 20.49
C VAL A 92 1.64 18.89 21.43
N LEU A 93 2.32 19.23 22.52
CA LEU A 93 1.88 20.26 23.46
C LEU A 93 2.68 21.55 23.21
N ASP A 94 1.98 22.66 23.03
CA ASP A 94 2.57 24.01 23.00
C ASP A 94 2.47 24.65 24.40
N GLN A 95 3.62 25.01 24.95
CA GLN A 95 3.75 25.69 26.25
C GLN A 95 4.30 27.11 26.05
N GLY A 96 3.54 27.95 25.36
CA GLY A 96 3.94 29.34 25.11
C GLY A 96 5.11 29.49 24.13
N GLY A 97 5.11 28.65 23.08
CA GLY A 97 6.12 28.61 22.03
C GLY A 97 7.21 27.54 22.21
N ALA A 98 7.30 26.93 23.39
CA ALA A 98 8.11 25.75 23.63
C ALA A 98 7.29 24.48 23.36
N LEU A 99 7.65 23.75 22.33
CA LEU A 99 6.94 22.53 21.96
C LEU A 99 7.48 21.31 22.73
N ARG A 100 6.57 20.40 23.06
CA ARG A 100 6.90 19.09 23.65
C ARG A 100 6.10 17.99 22.95
N VAL A 101 6.78 16.93 22.54
CA VAL A 101 6.16 15.70 22.03
C VAL A 101 6.05 14.72 23.19
N LEU A 102 4.83 14.34 23.54
CA LEU A 102 4.51 13.51 24.70
C LEU A 102 3.67 12.29 24.25
N PRO A 103 3.64 11.18 25.01
CA PRO A 103 2.62 10.15 24.86
C PRO A 103 1.22 10.78 24.85
N ALA A 104 0.34 10.29 23.97
CA ALA A 104 -0.94 10.96 23.71
C ALA A 104 -1.92 10.88 24.89
N ASP A 105 -1.72 9.99 25.84
CA ASP A 105 -2.44 9.89 27.12
C ASP A 105 -2.01 10.95 28.16
N GLU A 106 -0.81 11.53 27.96
CA GLU A 106 -0.31 12.65 28.78
C GLU A 106 -0.70 14.04 28.22
N ALA A 107 -1.26 14.08 27.01
CA ALA A 107 -1.64 15.32 26.33
C ALA A 107 -3.15 15.56 26.35
N ARG A 108 -3.56 16.84 26.18
CA ARG A 108 -4.98 17.17 26.01
C ARG A 108 -5.54 16.58 24.71
N GLY A 109 -6.84 16.31 24.67
CA GLY A 109 -7.50 15.68 23.53
C GLY A 109 -7.49 16.51 22.24
N ASP A 110 -7.25 17.81 22.32
CA ASP A 110 -7.13 18.77 21.21
C ASP A 110 -5.70 18.98 20.71
N ALA A 111 -4.70 18.35 21.36
CA ALA A 111 -3.32 18.40 20.91
C ALA A 111 -3.13 17.61 19.61
N GLU A 112 -2.31 18.14 18.69
CA GLU A 112 -2.06 17.55 17.38
C GLU A 112 -1.39 16.19 17.51
N PRO A 113 -2.02 15.10 16.99
CA PRO A 113 -1.50 13.74 17.11
C PRO A 113 -0.47 13.40 16.04
N ALA A 114 0.44 12.48 16.39
CA ALA A 114 1.32 11.84 15.42
C ALA A 114 1.55 10.36 15.75
N VAL A 115 1.78 9.55 14.74
CA VAL A 115 2.24 8.18 14.92
C VAL A 115 3.75 8.20 15.16
N HIS A 116 4.18 7.67 16.30
CA HIS A 116 5.59 7.49 16.62
C HIS A 116 6.06 6.12 16.15
N MET A 117 7.05 6.12 15.29
CA MET A 117 7.64 4.91 14.72
C MET A 117 9.14 4.85 15.00
N ARG A 118 9.70 3.65 14.95
CA ARG A 118 11.15 3.46 14.91
C ARG A 118 11.68 3.86 13.53
N ARG A 119 12.75 4.65 13.49
CA ARG A 119 13.46 4.95 12.24
C ARG A 119 14.14 3.69 11.71
N PHE A 120 14.10 3.51 10.41
CA PHE A 120 14.85 2.51 9.68
C PHE A 120 15.64 3.17 8.54
N VAL A 121 16.61 2.46 8.02
CA VAL A 121 17.46 2.94 6.94
C VAL A 121 16.67 2.91 5.62
N GLN A 122 16.61 4.04 4.91
CA GLN A 122 15.81 4.16 3.68
C GLN A 122 16.30 3.21 2.56
N GLU A 123 17.60 2.89 2.56
CA GLU A 123 18.23 1.94 1.65
C GLU A 123 17.74 0.51 1.83
N ASP A 124 17.10 0.21 2.97
CA ASP A 124 16.51 -1.10 3.27
C ASP A 124 15.03 -1.22 2.84
N LEU A 125 14.43 -0.14 2.30
CA LEU A 125 13.16 -0.28 1.56
C LEU A 125 13.34 -1.24 0.40
N LEU A 126 12.41 -2.19 0.23
CA LEU A 126 12.56 -3.22 -0.82
C LEU A 126 12.61 -2.62 -2.22
N SER A 127 12.05 -1.44 -2.44
CA SER A 127 12.21 -0.69 -3.69
C SER A 127 13.68 -0.32 -3.95
N HIS A 128 14.39 0.18 -2.93
CA HIS A 128 15.82 0.53 -3.04
C HIS A 128 16.71 -0.71 -3.05
N VAL A 129 16.38 -1.72 -2.24
CA VAL A 129 17.07 -3.03 -2.24
C VAL A 129 17.03 -3.65 -3.63
N LEU A 130 15.89 -3.53 -4.34
CA LEU A 130 15.74 -3.99 -5.71
C LEU A 130 16.58 -3.16 -6.70
N GLU A 131 16.51 -1.83 -6.61
CA GLU A 131 17.27 -0.92 -7.47
C GLU A 131 18.79 -1.14 -7.33
N GLN A 132 19.24 -1.47 -6.14
CA GLN A 132 20.64 -1.80 -5.82
C GLN A 132 21.00 -3.26 -6.12
N GLN A 133 20.08 -4.05 -6.73
CA GLN A 133 20.27 -5.47 -7.05
C GLN A 133 20.56 -6.37 -5.84
N ARG A 134 20.20 -5.94 -4.63
CA ARG A 134 20.37 -6.68 -3.37
C ARG A 134 19.18 -7.59 -3.01
N LEU A 135 18.05 -7.48 -3.75
CA LEU A 135 16.86 -8.28 -3.48
C LEU A 135 17.07 -9.74 -3.93
N GLN A 136 17.12 -10.63 -2.97
CA GLN A 136 17.40 -12.05 -3.18
C GLN A 136 16.11 -12.89 -3.23
N PRO A 137 16.12 -14.03 -3.91
CA PRO A 137 15.00 -14.99 -3.92
C PRO A 137 14.53 -15.40 -2.52
N ALA A 138 15.45 -15.56 -1.56
CA ALA A 138 15.13 -15.89 -0.18
C ALA A 138 14.27 -14.82 0.53
N HIS A 139 14.50 -13.54 0.22
CA HIS A 139 13.67 -12.45 0.74
C HIS A 139 12.22 -12.57 0.20
N ILE A 140 12.05 -12.98 -1.05
CA ILE A 140 10.74 -13.17 -1.67
C ILE A 140 10.00 -14.36 -1.06
N ASP A 141 10.69 -15.48 -0.77
CA ASP A 141 10.09 -16.65 -0.12
C ASP A 141 9.65 -16.32 1.32
N ALA A 142 10.50 -15.58 2.06
CA ALA A 142 10.16 -15.09 3.40
C ALA A 142 8.94 -14.16 3.38
N LEU A 143 8.91 -13.22 2.41
CA LEU A 143 7.80 -12.29 2.22
C LEU A 143 6.49 -13.01 1.86
N ALA A 144 6.54 -13.99 0.95
CA ALA A 144 5.36 -14.77 0.57
C ALA A 144 4.75 -15.50 1.78
N ARG A 145 5.60 -16.08 2.63
CA ARG A 145 5.18 -16.75 3.88
C ARG A 145 4.54 -15.76 4.84
N GLN A 146 5.15 -14.58 5.05
CA GLN A 146 4.60 -13.55 5.94
C GLN A 146 3.26 -13.02 5.45
N VAL A 147 3.13 -12.73 4.14
CA VAL A 147 1.88 -12.27 3.54
C VAL A 147 0.79 -13.34 3.66
N ALA A 148 1.12 -14.61 3.41
CA ALA A 148 0.19 -15.72 3.56
C ALA A 148 -0.29 -15.87 5.01
N GLN A 149 0.63 -15.80 5.97
CA GLN A 149 0.31 -15.84 7.40
C GLN A 149 -0.56 -14.65 7.82
N PHE A 150 -0.19 -13.44 7.39
CA PHE A 150 -0.97 -12.22 7.65
C PHE A 150 -2.40 -12.34 7.10
N HIS A 151 -2.55 -12.76 5.84
CA HIS A 151 -3.86 -13.01 5.25
C HIS A 151 -4.65 -14.09 6.00
N GLY A 152 -3.97 -15.17 6.44
CA GLY A 152 -4.60 -16.26 7.20
C GLY A 152 -5.16 -15.81 8.54
N GLN A 153 -4.50 -14.84 9.20
CA GLN A 153 -4.89 -14.29 10.50
C GLN A 153 -5.81 -13.07 10.41
N ALA A 154 -5.93 -12.45 9.23
CA ALA A 154 -6.73 -11.26 9.03
C ALA A 154 -8.24 -11.55 9.20
N ALA A 155 -8.95 -10.57 9.75
CA ALA A 155 -10.40 -10.66 9.92
C ALA A 155 -11.10 -10.87 8.58
N VAL A 156 -12.11 -11.76 8.57
CA VAL A 156 -12.87 -12.17 7.39
C VAL A 156 -14.09 -11.28 7.23
N ALA A 157 -14.32 -10.76 6.03
CA ALA A 157 -15.54 -10.04 5.70
C ALA A 157 -16.75 -10.98 5.73
N GLN A 158 -17.83 -10.52 6.35
CA GLN A 158 -19.07 -11.28 6.39
C GLN A 158 -19.97 -10.87 5.22
N PRO A 159 -20.69 -11.80 4.58
CA PRO A 159 -21.73 -11.48 3.62
C PRO A 159 -22.74 -10.48 4.20
N GLY A 160 -23.23 -9.56 3.39
CA GLY A 160 -24.14 -8.50 3.82
C GLY A 160 -23.48 -7.22 4.34
N GLN A 161 -22.16 -7.20 4.57
CA GLN A 161 -21.43 -5.99 4.95
C GLN A 161 -21.06 -5.09 3.77
N GLY A 162 -21.45 -5.41 2.54
CA GLY A 162 -21.10 -4.67 1.33
C GLY A 162 -19.64 -4.82 0.87
N ARG A 163 -18.80 -5.52 1.64
CA ARG A 163 -17.38 -5.71 1.35
C ARG A 163 -17.16 -6.86 0.38
N GLY A 164 -16.30 -6.68 -0.62
CA GLY A 164 -15.92 -7.74 -1.57
C GLY A 164 -17.05 -8.23 -2.48
N THR A 165 -18.22 -7.59 -2.47
CA THR A 165 -19.27 -7.84 -3.46
C THR A 165 -18.77 -7.48 -4.86
N PRO A 166 -19.36 -8.04 -5.92
CA PRO A 166 -19.00 -7.66 -7.29
C PRO A 166 -18.99 -6.14 -7.53
N GLN A 167 -19.94 -5.43 -6.94
CA GLN A 167 -20.00 -3.97 -7.02
C GLN A 167 -18.85 -3.30 -6.27
N ALA A 168 -18.53 -3.75 -5.05
CA ALA A 168 -17.41 -3.22 -4.25
C ALA A 168 -16.05 -3.47 -4.90
N VAL A 169 -15.92 -4.55 -5.70
CA VAL A 169 -14.70 -4.83 -6.47
C VAL A 169 -14.62 -3.97 -7.74
N ARG A 170 -15.73 -3.80 -8.45
CA ARG A 170 -15.76 -3.08 -9.74
C ARG A 170 -15.77 -1.56 -9.57
N GLY A 171 -16.42 -1.03 -8.54
CA GLY A 171 -16.54 0.41 -8.29
C GLY A 171 -15.19 1.12 -8.30
N PRO A 172 -14.21 0.75 -7.46
CA PRO A 172 -12.90 1.39 -7.43
C PRO A 172 -12.12 1.31 -8.76
N VAL A 173 -12.33 0.24 -9.55
CA VAL A 173 -11.74 0.13 -10.90
C VAL A 173 -12.34 1.15 -11.85
N HIS A 174 -13.67 1.27 -11.82
CA HIS A 174 -14.41 2.28 -12.62
C HIS A 174 -13.96 3.69 -12.25
N ASP A 175 -13.87 4.01 -10.95
CA ASP A 175 -13.43 5.33 -10.46
C ASP A 175 -12.01 5.66 -10.90
N CYS A 176 -11.10 4.66 -10.89
CA CYS A 176 -9.74 4.86 -11.40
C CYS A 176 -9.73 5.14 -12.91
N VAL A 177 -10.54 4.41 -13.69
CA VAL A 177 -10.66 4.62 -15.14
C VAL A 177 -11.22 6.02 -15.43
N GLN A 178 -12.30 6.42 -14.76
CA GLN A 178 -12.90 7.75 -14.92
C GLN A 178 -11.91 8.86 -14.56
N ALA A 179 -11.23 8.75 -13.41
CA ALA A 179 -10.26 9.75 -12.99
C ALA A 179 -9.09 9.89 -13.99
N LEU A 180 -8.63 8.78 -14.57
CA LEU A 180 -7.58 8.81 -15.60
C LEU A 180 -8.08 9.39 -16.94
N GLN A 181 -9.35 9.16 -17.31
CA GLN A 181 -9.96 9.74 -18.51
C GLN A 181 -10.17 11.25 -18.41
N GLN A 182 -10.35 11.76 -17.18
CA GLN A 182 -10.53 13.20 -16.93
C GLN A 182 -9.21 13.98 -16.98
N GLN A 183 -8.06 13.32 -16.94
CA GLN A 183 -6.76 13.97 -17.12
C GLN A 183 -6.53 14.23 -18.62
N GLU A 184 -6.06 15.44 -18.99
CA GLU A 184 -5.88 15.84 -20.40
C GLU A 184 -5.07 14.84 -21.23
N GLU A 185 -4.00 14.29 -20.67
CA GLU A 185 -3.18 13.25 -21.30
C GLU A 185 -3.89 11.88 -21.34
N GLY A 186 -4.80 11.63 -20.40
CA GLY A 186 -5.52 10.36 -20.26
C GLY A 186 -6.60 10.16 -21.28
N ALA A 187 -7.36 11.21 -21.64
CA ALA A 187 -8.48 11.13 -22.57
C ALA A 187 -8.08 10.61 -23.98
N GLN A 188 -6.84 10.89 -24.40
CA GLN A 188 -6.30 10.47 -25.71
C GLN A 188 -5.36 9.26 -25.63
N SER A 189 -5.19 8.66 -24.43
CA SER A 189 -4.25 7.56 -24.24
C SER A 189 -4.74 6.26 -24.90
N PRO A 190 -4.04 5.73 -25.94
CA PRO A 190 -4.46 4.52 -26.63
C PRO A 190 -4.53 3.28 -25.73
N TRP A 191 -3.75 3.24 -24.65
CA TRP A 191 -3.80 2.12 -23.70
C TRP A 191 -5.07 2.18 -22.84
N LEU A 192 -5.50 3.36 -22.41
CA LEU A 192 -6.71 3.51 -21.59
C LEU A 192 -7.97 3.21 -22.37
N GLN A 193 -8.03 3.58 -23.68
CA GLN A 193 -9.12 3.22 -24.58
C GLN A 193 -9.29 1.70 -24.75
N GLN A 194 -8.23 0.92 -24.55
CA GLN A 194 -8.29 -0.55 -24.62
C GLN A 194 -8.55 -1.17 -23.25
N VAL A 195 -8.00 -0.60 -22.16
CA VAL A 195 -8.12 -1.14 -20.80
C VAL A 195 -9.52 -0.90 -20.23
N ALA A 196 -10.12 0.27 -20.46
CA ALA A 196 -11.42 0.60 -19.88
C ALA A 196 -12.53 -0.41 -20.30
N PRO A 197 -12.76 -0.72 -21.59
CA PRO A 197 -13.77 -1.73 -21.96
C PRO A 197 -13.38 -3.15 -21.52
N TRP A 198 -12.07 -3.45 -21.44
CA TRP A 198 -11.63 -4.73 -20.91
C TRP A 198 -11.99 -4.88 -19.42
N CYS A 199 -11.76 -3.84 -18.60
CA CYS A 199 -12.12 -3.85 -17.18
C CYS A 199 -13.63 -4.07 -16.99
N GLU A 200 -14.46 -3.41 -17.79
CA GLU A 200 -15.91 -3.54 -17.70
C GLU A 200 -16.37 -4.95 -18.08
N THR A 201 -15.88 -5.47 -19.21
CA THR A 201 -16.21 -6.81 -19.68
C THR A 201 -15.75 -7.88 -18.70
N GLN A 202 -14.50 -7.83 -18.26
CA GLN A 202 -13.97 -8.81 -17.31
C GLN A 202 -14.60 -8.70 -15.92
N GLY A 203 -14.81 -7.48 -15.42
CA GLY A 203 -15.48 -7.25 -14.14
C GLY A 203 -16.89 -7.83 -14.11
N SER A 204 -17.63 -7.73 -15.23
CA SER A 204 -18.96 -8.33 -15.37
C SER A 204 -18.88 -9.86 -15.44
N ALA A 205 -17.98 -10.40 -16.25
CA ALA A 205 -17.81 -11.85 -16.40
C ALA A 205 -17.34 -12.54 -15.11
N LEU A 206 -16.54 -11.85 -14.28
CA LEU A 206 -16.00 -12.37 -13.03
C LEU A 206 -16.92 -12.14 -11.82
N ALA A 207 -18.06 -11.47 -11.96
CA ALA A 207 -18.96 -11.17 -10.86
C ALA A 207 -19.36 -12.43 -10.04
N PRO A 208 -19.71 -13.59 -10.63
CA PRO A 208 -19.99 -14.81 -9.86
C PRO A 208 -18.77 -15.34 -9.11
N VAL A 209 -17.54 -15.13 -9.64
CA VAL A 209 -16.31 -15.56 -8.97
C VAL A 209 -16.02 -14.67 -7.77
N PHE A 210 -16.21 -13.35 -7.87
CA PHE A 210 -16.07 -12.43 -6.73
C PHE A 210 -17.03 -12.81 -5.60
N GLU A 211 -18.28 -13.09 -5.92
CA GLU A 211 -19.28 -13.51 -4.94
C GLU A 211 -18.90 -14.83 -4.27
N ALA A 212 -18.49 -15.83 -5.06
CA ALA A 212 -18.04 -17.12 -4.52
C ALA A 212 -16.81 -16.97 -3.60
N ARG A 213 -15.88 -16.08 -3.93
CA ARG A 213 -14.69 -15.79 -3.13
C ARG A 213 -15.03 -15.07 -1.82
N LEU A 214 -16.00 -14.16 -1.82
CA LEU A 214 -16.52 -13.54 -0.60
C LEU A 214 -17.10 -14.63 0.34
N HIS A 215 -17.97 -15.50 -0.18
CA HIS A 215 -18.54 -16.59 0.60
C HIS A 215 -17.51 -17.61 1.09
N ALA A 216 -16.44 -17.81 0.34
CA ALA A 216 -15.31 -18.65 0.74
C ALA A 216 -14.36 -17.99 1.76
N GLY A 217 -14.67 -16.79 2.28
CA GLY A 217 -13.86 -16.07 3.26
C GLY A 217 -12.52 -15.59 2.71
N ARG A 218 -12.42 -15.33 1.40
CA ARG A 218 -11.21 -14.83 0.74
C ARG A 218 -11.10 -13.30 0.77
N VAL A 219 -12.19 -12.60 1.13
CA VAL A 219 -12.19 -11.16 1.38
C VAL A 219 -11.86 -10.92 2.85
N ARG A 220 -10.78 -10.20 3.10
CA ARG A 220 -10.23 -10.03 4.45
C ARG A 220 -9.73 -8.61 4.68
N GLU A 221 -9.45 -8.25 5.95
CA GLU A 221 -8.81 -6.98 6.28
C GLU A 221 -7.31 -7.04 5.95
N CYS A 222 -6.98 -6.84 4.70
CA CYS A 222 -5.64 -6.92 4.12
C CYS A 222 -4.80 -5.67 4.40
N HIS A 223 -3.67 -5.53 3.71
CA HIS A 223 -2.79 -4.36 3.74
C HIS A 223 -3.36 -3.20 2.92
N GLY A 224 -3.87 -3.50 1.74
CA GLY A 224 -4.48 -2.53 0.81
C GLY A 224 -3.49 -1.85 -0.12
N ASP A 225 -2.23 -1.68 0.29
CA ASP A 225 -1.18 -1.00 -0.48
C ASP A 225 0.13 -1.79 -0.50
N LEU A 226 0.05 -3.09 -0.78
CA LEU A 226 1.17 -4.03 -0.71
C LEU A 226 2.07 -3.92 -1.94
N HIS A 227 3.01 -3.00 -1.92
CA HIS A 227 4.04 -2.82 -2.95
C HIS A 227 5.43 -2.59 -2.33
N LEU A 228 6.50 -2.64 -3.13
CA LEU A 228 7.87 -2.64 -2.64
C LEU A 228 8.28 -1.43 -1.80
N ALA A 229 7.64 -0.27 -1.99
CA ALA A 229 7.94 0.91 -1.18
C ALA A 229 7.30 0.86 0.24
N ASN A 230 6.36 -0.07 0.48
CA ASN A 230 5.74 -0.34 1.79
C ASN A 230 6.25 -1.64 2.41
N LEU A 231 7.44 -2.06 2.00
CA LEU A 231 8.16 -3.23 2.50
C LEU A 231 9.59 -2.82 2.85
N VAL A 232 10.10 -3.28 3.99
CA VAL A 232 11.43 -2.94 4.49
C VAL A 232 12.16 -4.18 5.02
N LEU A 233 13.47 -4.27 4.82
CA LEU A 233 14.32 -5.28 5.45
C LEU A 233 14.74 -4.80 6.84
N ILE A 234 14.29 -5.47 7.89
CA ILE A 234 14.77 -5.25 9.25
C ILE A 234 15.60 -6.46 9.65
N ASN A 235 16.89 -6.27 9.85
CA ASN A 235 17.83 -7.36 10.13
C ASN A 235 17.77 -8.50 9.09
N GLY A 236 17.63 -8.14 7.81
CA GLY A 236 17.54 -9.10 6.70
C GLY A 236 16.19 -9.80 6.55
N VAL A 237 15.20 -9.46 7.38
CA VAL A 237 13.85 -10.04 7.31
C VAL A 237 12.88 -8.99 6.74
N PRO A 238 12.15 -9.30 5.64
CA PRO A 238 11.13 -8.40 5.11
C PRO A 238 10.04 -8.14 6.14
N GLN A 239 9.56 -6.90 6.23
CA GLN A 239 8.40 -6.51 7.03
C GLN A 239 7.46 -5.64 6.21
N LEU A 240 6.16 -5.84 6.42
CA LEU A 240 5.10 -5.06 5.79
C LEU A 240 4.76 -3.88 6.71
N PHE A 241 4.73 -2.67 6.18
CA PHE A 241 4.34 -1.47 6.93
C PHE A 241 3.53 -0.51 6.03
N ASP A 242 2.94 0.50 6.61
CA ASP A 242 2.14 1.54 5.92
C ASP A 242 0.90 0.97 5.19
N ALA A 243 0.20 0.03 5.85
CA ALA A 243 -1.11 -0.44 5.41
C ALA A 243 -2.14 0.70 5.49
N ILE A 244 -3.10 0.71 4.57
CA ILE A 244 -4.11 1.78 4.45
C ILE A 244 -4.99 1.85 5.70
N GLU A 245 -4.93 2.96 6.43
CA GLU A 245 -5.73 3.23 7.62
C GLU A 245 -6.99 4.05 7.34
N PHE A 246 -6.91 5.00 6.42
CA PHE A 246 -7.89 6.06 6.22
C PHE A 246 -9.19 5.60 5.55
N ASN A 247 -9.18 4.47 4.83
CA ASN A 247 -10.37 3.98 4.14
C ASN A 247 -10.49 2.45 4.25
N PRO A 248 -11.43 1.94 5.05
CA PRO A 248 -11.65 0.50 5.19
C PRO A 248 -11.97 -0.22 3.87
N ALA A 249 -12.65 0.43 2.92
CA ALA A 249 -13.00 -0.19 1.64
C ALA A 249 -11.76 -0.56 0.81
N LEU A 250 -10.62 0.14 0.99
CA LEU A 250 -9.39 -0.11 0.26
C LEU A 250 -8.54 -1.26 0.86
N ARG A 251 -8.84 -1.70 2.09
CA ARG A 251 -8.13 -2.80 2.75
C ARG A 251 -8.99 -4.04 3.01
N TRP A 252 -10.33 -3.91 3.09
CA TRP A 252 -11.25 -5.05 3.15
C TRP A 252 -11.47 -5.60 1.75
N ILE A 253 -10.48 -6.33 1.27
CA ILE A 253 -10.36 -6.77 -0.13
C ILE A 253 -10.05 -8.26 -0.21
N ASP A 254 -10.16 -8.80 -1.41
CA ASP A 254 -9.68 -10.14 -1.73
C ASP A 254 -8.18 -10.25 -1.48
N CYS A 255 -7.71 -11.33 -0.81
CA CYS A 255 -6.29 -11.57 -0.57
C CYS A 255 -5.46 -11.61 -1.87
N VAL A 256 -6.07 -12.07 -2.97
CA VAL A 256 -5.42 -12.00 -4.31
C VAL A 256 -5.25 -10.55 -4.77
N ALA A 257 -6.21 -9.66 -4.48
CA ALA A 257 -6.10 -8.24 -4.83
C ALA A 257 -4.94 -7.55 -4.10
N ASP A 258 -4.68 -7.95 -2.86
CA ASP A 258 -3.53 -7.46 -2.10
C ASP A 258 -2.22 -8.00 -2.66
N SER A 259 -2.11 -9.32 -2.86
CA SER A 259 -0.93 -9.98 -3.45
C SER A 259 -0.66 -9.52 -4.89
N ALA A 260 -1.70 -9.26 -5.68
CA ALA A 260 -1.60 -8.76 -7.07
C ALA A 260 -0.87 -7.42 -7.16
N PHE A 261 -0.90 -6.60 -6.11
CA PHE A 261 -0.20 -5.33 -6.10
C PHE A 261 1.32 -5.54 -6.12
N LEU A 262 1.83 -6.43 -5.27
CA LEU A 262 3.26 -6.75 -5.25
C LEU A 262 3.71 -7.45 -6.54
N VAL A 263 2.89 -8.38 -7.05
CA VAL A 263 3.15 -9.05 -8.33
C VAL A 263 3.29 -8.01 -9.45
N MET A 264 2.34 -7.09 -9.55
CA MET A 264 2.32 -6.03 -10.55
C MET A 264 3.53 -5.07 -10.39
N ASP A 265 3.88 -4.67 -9.15
CA ASP A 265 4.99 -3.74 -8.90
C ASP A 265 6.35 -4.38 -9.25
N LEU A 266 6.55 -5.66 -8.92
CA LEU A 266 7.75 -6.42 -9.33
C LEU A 266 7.85 -6.54 -10.86
N GLU A 267 6.74 -6.86 -11.54
CA GLU A 267 6.71 -6.93 -13.00
C GLU A 267 6.99 -5.58 -13.67
N ALA A 268 6.41 -4.51 -13.14
CA ALA A 268 6.64 -3.15 -13.64
C ALA A 268 8.10 -2.74 -13.54
N ARG A 269 8.84 -3.28 -12.56
CA ARG A 269 10.29 -3.07 -12.38
C ARG A 269 11.16 -4.10 -13.10
N GLY A 270 10.58 -4.90 -14.00
CA GLY A 270 11.29 -5.86 -14.84
C GLY A 270 11.67 -7.17 -14.12
N ARG A 271 11.15 -7.43 -12.92
CA ARG A 271 11.45 -8.61 -12.12
C ARG A 271 10.25 -9.59 -12.09
N ALA A 272 9.82 -9.98 -13.29
CA ALA A 272 8.78 -11.01 -13.44
C ALA A 272 9.19 -12.35 -12.81
N ASP A 273 10.48 -12.68 -12.78
CA ASP A 273 11.02 -13.85 -12.09
C ASP A 273 10.65 -13.86 -10.61
N LEU A 274 10.86 -12.74 -9.91
CA LEU A 274 10.53 -12.57 -8.48
C LEU A 274 9.03 -12.47 -8.26
N ALA A 275 8.30 -11.84 -9.18
CA ALA A 275 6.83 -11.74 -9.11
C ALA A 275 6.17 -13.11 -9.09
N TRP A 276 6.57 -14.00 -10.03
CA TRP A 276 6.03 -15.35 -10.10
C TRP A 276 6.53 -16.24 -8.97
N ARG A 277 7.78 -16.05 -8.50
CA ARG A 277 8.27 -16.72 -7.30
C ARG A 277 7.43 -16.39 -6.08
N PHE A 278 7.16 -15.10 -5.85
CA PHE A 278 6.29 -14.65 -4.77
C PHE A 278 4.90 -15.28 -4.86
N LEU A 279 4.27 -15.19 -6.03
CA LEU A 279 2.92 -15.70 -6.24
C LEU A 279 2.84 -17.22 -6.00
N ASN A 280 3.78 -17.99 -6.56
CA ASN A 280 3.80 -19.44 -6.38
C ASN A 280 3.97 -19.83 -4.90
N ALA A 281 4.93 -19.23 -4.20
CA ALA A 281 5.14 -19.50 -2.78
C ALA A 281 3.91 -19.07 -1.94
N TRP A 282 3.27 -17.93 -2.27
CA TRP A 282 2.05 -17.48 -1.60
C TRP A 282 0.88 -18.47 -1.83
N LEU A 283 0.71 -18.95 -3.06
CA LEU A 283 -0.31 -19.97 -3.39
C LEU A 283 -0.07 -21.30 -2.66
N GLU A 284 1.18 -21.73 -2.56
CA GLU A 284 1.56 -22.95 -1.81
C GLU A 284 1.20 -22.81 -0.33
N HIS A 285 1.45 -21.66 0.28
CA HIS A 285 1.13 -21.40 1.69
C HIS A 285 -0.37 -21.22 1.97
N THR A 286 -1.12 -20.67 1.03
CA THR A 286 -2.56 -20.35 1.23
C THR A 286 -3.51 -21.39 0.69
N GLY A 287 -3.06 -22.23 -0.25
CA GLY A 287 -3.90 -23.15 -1.03
C GLY A 287 -4.89 -22.45 -1.96
N ASP A 288 -4.79 -21.13 -2.16
CA ASP A 288 -5.80 -20.34 -2.89
C ASP A 288 -5.56 -20.32 -4.41
N TYR A 289 -5.40 -21.47 -5.00
CA TYR A 289 -5.22 -21.60 -6.47
C TYR A 289 -6.43 -21.11 -7.27
N GLY A 290 -7.63 -21.15 -6.70
CA GLY A 290 -8.85 -20.58 -7.31
C GLY A 290 -8.76 -19.06 -7.53
N GLY A 291 -7.91 -18.39 -6.77
CA GLY A 291 -7.62 -16.97 -6.91
C GLY A 291 -6.95 -16.57 -8.23
N LEU A 292 -6.34 -17.52 -8.93
CA LEU A 292 -5.75 -17.26 -10.26
C LEU A 292 -6.78 -16.78 -11.29
N GLN A 293 -8.07 -17.12 -11.11
CA GLN A 293 -9.14 -16.67 -12.00
C GLN A 293 -9.32 -15.15 -11.98
N VAL A 294 -9.10 -14.52 -10.83
CA VAL A 294 -9.27 -13.06 -10.64
C VAL A 294 -7.96 -12.28 -10.66
N LEU A 295 -6.81 -12.97 -10.66
CA LEU A 295 -5.49 -12.34 -10.57
C LEU A 295 -5.25 -11.31 -11.68
N ALA A 296 -5.58 -11.62 -12.94
CA ALA A 296 -5.37 -10.72 -14.06
C ALA A 296 -6.16 -9.42 -13.89
N TYR A 297 -7.40 -9.50 -13.42
CA TYR A 297 -8.26 -8.36 -13.16
C TYR A 297 -7.67 -7.45 -12.07
N TYR A 298 -7.24 -8.04 -10.96
CA TYR A 298 -6.64 -7.27 -9.87
C TYR A 298 -5.28 -6.67 -10.23
N ARG A 299 -4.44 -7.34 -11.01
CA ARG A 299 -3.18 -6.76 -11.50
C ARG A 299 -3.41 -5.51 -12.35
N VAL A 300 -4.41 -5.55 -13.25
CA VAL A 300 -4.81 -4.38 -14.04
C VAL A 300 -5.31 -3.27 -13.14
N TYR A 301 -6.18 -3.58 -12.18
CA TYR A 301 -6.66 -2.61 -11.20
C TYR A 301 -5.53 -1.90 -10.46
N ARG A 302 -4.56 -2.67 -9.93
CA ARG A 302 -3.41 -2.10 -9.20
C ARG A 302 -2.52 -1.23 -10.08
N ALA A 303 -2.39 -1.55 -11.35
CA ALA A 303 -1.71 -0.70 -12.31
C ALA A 303 -2.47 0.62 -12.57
N LEU A 304 -3.80 0.60 -12.64
CA LEU A 304 -4.64 1.80 -12.74
C LEU A 304 -4.47 2.70 -11.50
N VAL A 305 -4.45 2.11 -10.30
CA VAL A 305 -4.18 2.83 -9.04
C VAL A 305 -2.82 3.55 -9.12
N ARG A 306 -1.76 2.86 -9.55
CA ARG A 306 -0.42 3.47 -9.70
C ARG A 306 -0.40 4.58 -10.73
N ALA A 307 -1.07 4.41 -11.85
CA ALA A 307 -1.19 5.45 -12.89
C ALA A 307 -1.92 6.69 -12.35
N ARG A 308 -3.04 6.50 -11.62
CA ARG A 308 -3.79 7.60 -10.99
C ARG A 308 -2.93 8.36 -9.99
N VAL A 309 -2.22 7.66 -9.08
CA VAL A 309 -1.33 8.28 -8.09
C VAL A 309 -0.18 9.04 -8.78
N ALA A 310 0.39 8.50 -9.84
CA ALA A 310 1.45 9.18 -10.61
C ALA A 310 0.93 10.48 -11.26
N GLY A 311 -0.27 10.46 -11.84
CA GLY A 311 -0.91 11.64 -12.40
C GLY A 311 -1.17 12.73 -11.34
N MET A 312 -1.66 12.37 -10.16
CA MET A 312 -1.86 13.32 -9.04
C MET A 312 -0.54 13.97 -8.60
N ARG A 313 0.56 13.21 -8.60
CA ARG A 313 1.90 13.73 -8.28
C ARG A 313 2.39 14.74 -9.31
N SER A 314 2.19 14.49 -10.60
CA SER A 314 2.62 15.40 -11.66
C SER A 314 1.89 16.74 -11.59
N THR A 315 0.60 16.74 -11.29
CA THR A 315 -0.19 17.96 -11.12
C THR A 315 0.24 18.78 -9.89
N GLN A 316 0.58 18.12 -8.77
CA GLN A 316 1.08 18.80 -7.57
C GLN A 316 2.51 19.32 -7.73
N ALA A 317 3.35 18.66 -8.52
CA ALA A 317 4.73 19.11 -8.81
C ALA A 317 4.78 20.38 -9.68
N GLN A 318 3.68 20.78 -10.29
CA GLN A 318 3.54 22.02 -11.05
C GLN A 318 2.98 23.19 -10.23
N GLY A 319 2.60 22.96 -8.95
CA GLY A 319 2.11 23.98 -8.04
C GLY A 319 3.23 24.80 -7.38
N PRO A 320 2.89 25.98 -6.76
CA PRO A 320 3.88 26.89 -6.16
C PRO A 320 4.63 26.31 -4.95
N HIS A 321 4.30 25.11 -4.49
CA HIS A 321 4.94 24.38 -3.38
C HIS A 321 5.51 23.01 -3.82
N ALA A 322 5.98 22.91 -5.07
CA ALA A 322 6.49 21.66 -5.62
C ALA A 322 7.72 21.15 -4.83
N PRO A 323 7.67 19.94 -4.26
CA PRO A 323 8.87 19.32 -3.71
C PRO A 323 9.83 18.98 -4.86
N PRO A 324 11.17 18.96 -4.63
CA PRO A 324 12.14 18.66 -5.67
C PRO A 324 11.82 17.29 -6.29
N ALA A 325 11.71 17.27 -7.63
CA ALA A 325 11.33 16.11 -8.41
C ALA A 325 12.32 14.96 -8.18
N ARG A 326 12.00 14.04 -7.25
CA ARG A 326 12.60 12.71 -7.30
C ARG A 326 12.05 12.04 -8.55
N ARG A 327 12.93 11.63 -9.45
CA ARG A 327 12.57 10.84 -10.65
C ARG A 327 11.79 9.60 -10.17
N SER A 328 10.47 9.70 -10.17
CA SER A 328 9.62 8.54 -10.09
C SER A 328 9.86 7.79 -11.40
N ALA A 329 10.41 6.60 -11.31
CA ALA A 329 10.36 5.67 -12.42
C ALA A 329 8.87 5.38 -12.65
N SER A 330 8.25 6.19 -13.50
CA SER A 330 6.99 5.85 -14.16
C SER A 330 7.33 4.73 -15.13
N ALA A 331 7.54 3.53 -14.56
CA ALA A 331 7.60 2.34 -15.37
C ALA A 331 6.23 2.25 -16.07
N THR A 332 6.23 2.48 -17.37
CA THR A 332 5.10 2.20 -18.23
C THR A 332 4.82 0.71 -18.13
N TRP A 333 3.96 0.34 -17.16
CA TRP A 333 3.56 -1.05 -17.00
C TRP A 333 2.87 -1.50 -18.28
N ASN A 334 3.37 -2.57 -18.88
CA ASN A 334 2.80 -3.11 -20.10
C ASN A 334 1.58 -3.97 -19.76
N TRP A 335 0.40 -3.34 -19.64
CA TRP A 335 -0.87 -3.98 -19.34
C TRP A 335 -1.22 -5.14 -20.29
N ARG A 336 -0.66 -5.15 -21.51
CA ARG A 336 -0.84 -6.26 -22.48
C ARG A 336 -0.29 -7.59 -21.94
N ARG A 337 0.70 -7.55 -21.03
CA ARG A 337 1.23 -8.75 -20.36
C ARG A 337 0.29 -9.31 -19.29
N ALA A 338 -0.69 -8.53 -18.81
CA ALA A 338 -1.69 -8.99 -17.84
C ALA A 338 -2.89 -9.68 -18.48
N ARG A 339 -3.03 -9.67 -19.82
CA ARG A 339 -4.14 -10.32 -20.49
C ARG A 339 -4.16 -11.83 -20.26
N PRO A 340 -5.34 -12.45 -20.02
CA PRO A 340 -5.54 -13.88 -20.19
C PRO A 340 -5.20 -14.23 -21.66
N GLY A 341 -4.24 -15.13 -21.85
CA GLY A 341 -3.73 -15.50 -23.18
C GLY A 341 -2.26 -15.17 -23.42
N CYS A 342 -1.66 -14.16 -22.73
CA CYS A 342 -0.24 -14.13 -22.46
C CYS A 342 -0.03 -14.91 -21.15
N GLY A 343 -0.18 -16.21 -21.19
CA GLY A 343 0.12 -17.10 -20.07
C GLY A 343 1.55 -16.90 -19.57
N PRO A 344 1.84 -17.29 -18.32
CA PRO A 344 3.22 -17.39 -17.86
C PRO A 344 4.02 -18.19 -18.89
N PRO A 345 5.31 -17.91 -19.06
CA PRO A 345 6.15 -18.80 -19.85
C PRO A 345 5.83 -20.22 -19.37
N ARG A 346 5.47 -21.09 -20.29
CA ARG A 346 5.05 -22.47 -19.98
C ARG A 346 6.12 -23.06 -19.06
N CYS A 347 5.85 -23.10 -17.77
CA CYS A 347 6.54 -24.03 -16.87
C CYS A 347 6.17 -25.38 -17.41
N GLY A 348 7.12 -26.04 -18.10
CA GLY A 348 6.96 -27.35 -18.68
C GLY A 348 6.88 -28.40 -17.58
N TRP A 349 5.72 -28.46 -16.92
CA TRP A 349 5.35 -29.64 -16.18
C TRP A 349 4.79 -30.63 -17.22
N PRO A 350 5.40 -31.79 -17.42
CA PRO A 350 4.82 -32.82 -18.28
C PRO A 350 3.52 -33.28 -17.62
N MET A 351 2.39 -32.86 -18.17
CA MET A 351 1.09 -33.43 -17.84
C MET A 351 0.96 -34.77 -18.61
N ASP A 352 0.47 -35.80 -17.93
CA ASP A 352 0.05 -37.02 -18.63
C ASP A 352 -1.22 -36.76 -19.46
N SER A 353 -1.57 -37.61 -20.34
CA SER A 353 -2.75 -37.51 -21.21
C SER A 353 -4.09 -37.48 -20.48
N ARG A 354 -4.09 -37.46 -19.13
CA ARG A 354 -5.24 -37.33 -18.23
C ARG A 354 -5.16 -36.09 -17.34
N GLY A 355 -4.24 -35.15 -17.59
CA GLY A 355 -4.15 -33.88 -16.87
C GLY A 355 -3.60 -33.99 -15.44
N ARG A 356 -2.92 -35.06 -15.09
CA ARG A 356 -2.34 -35.26 -13.76
C ARG A 356 -0.83 -35.02 -13.79
N GLY A 357 -0.34 -34.19 -12.85
CA GLY A 357 1.09 -33.96 -12.66
C GLY A 357 1.81 -35.19 -12.15
N LYS A 358 2.93 -35.59 -12.78
CA LYS A 358 3.78 -36.69 -12.30
C LYS A 358 4.60 -36.20 -11.12
N ALA A 359 4.29 -36.67 -9.92
CA ALA A 359 5.16 -36.55 -8.76
C ALA A 359 6.39 -37.43 -8.97
N HIS A 360 7.58 -36.85 -9.08
CA HIS A 360 8.84 -37.58 -8.98
C HIS A 360 9.14 -37.90 -7.51
N SER A 361 8.81 -39.09 -7.08
CA SER A 361 9.36 -39.68 -5.85
C SER A 361 10.85 -39.93 -6.08
N ARG A 362 11.72 -39.09 -5.52
CA ARG A 362 13.11 -39.51 -5.28
C ARG A 362 13.16 -40.31 -3.97
N ARG A 363 13.27 -41.61 -4.11
CA ARG A 363 13.92 -42.47 -3.09
C ARG A 363 15.43 -42.28 -3.26
N HIS A 364 16.09 -41.74 -2.25
CA HIS A 364 17.34 -42.19 -1.60
C HIS A 364 17.72 -41.16 -0.57
#